data_9acec04e8c30dbc80aa70e6871c0dbe9
#
_entry.id   9acec04e8c30dbc80aa70e6871c0dbe9
#
_cell.length_a   1.000
_cell.length_b   1.000
_cell.length_c   1.000
_cell.angle_alpha   90.00
_cell.angle_beta   90.00
_cell.angle_gamma   90.00
#
_symmetry.space_group_name_H-M   'P 1'
#
loop_
_entity.id
_entity.type
_entity.pdbx_description
1 polymer ?
#
loop_
_entity_poly.entity_id
_entity_poly.type
_entity_poly.pdbx_seq_one_letter_code
_entity_poly.pdbx_strand_id
1 'polypeptide(L)'
;MPHYHRLGEIPHKRHTQFRKPDGSLYSEQLFSTEGFSNDYSLLYHCHPPTRIIATDEPVSVAPEIAEERMLKHRCFEGFSIAPATDYLASRVPVLVNNDCHIVLAAPQESMQGYFFKNADADEVIFVHEGSGVLHTMYGELPFAYGDYLVVPRGTIYRIEFAGPDNRLFIV
;
A
#
# COMPACT_ATOMS: atom_id res chain seq x y z
N MET A 1 -0.59 23.66 17.03
CA MET A 1 -2.06 23.71 16.81
C MET A 1 -2.44 22.44 16.08
N PRO A 2 -3.46 21.73 16.49
CA PRO A 2 -3.90 20.54 15.78
C PRO A 2 -4.34 20.94 14.35
N HIS A 3 -3.91 20.17 13.38
CA HIS A 3 -4.23 20.38 11.98
C HIS A 3 -5.41 19.48 11.62
N TYR A 4 -6.55 20.11 11.31
CA TYR A 4 -7.75 19.35 10.96
C TYR A 4 -7.85 19.24 9.44
N HIS A 5 -7.65 18.03 8.93
CA HIS A 5 -8.03 17.71 7.56
C HIS A 5 -9.54 17.46 7.49
N ARG A 6 -10.22 18.21 6.66
CA ARG A 6 -11.64 18.00 6.37
C ARG A 6 -11.77 17.14 5.13
N LEU A 7 -11.54 15.86 5.30
CA LEU A 7 -11.81 14.87 4.27
C LEU A 7 -13.12 14.16 4.60
N GLY A 8 -14.06 14.14 3.66
CA GLY A 8 -15.39 13.58 3.86
C GLY A 8 -16.40 14.53 4.51
N GLU A 9 -17.53 13.98 4.91
CA GLU A 9 -18.62 14.72 5.55
C GLU A 9 -18.38 14.85 7.05
N ILE A 10 -18.10 16.06 7.50
CA ILE A 10 -17.93 16.36 8.92
C ILE A 10 -19.22 16.98 9.46
N PRO A 11 -19.93 16.34 10.41
CA PRO A 11 -21.14 16.87 10.96
C PRO A 11 -20.89 18.12 11.82
N HIS A 12 -21.89 19.01 11.86
CA HIS A 12 -21.83 20.21 12.69
C HIS A 12 -21.86 19.96 14.20
N LYS A 13 -22.37 18.81 14.63
CA LYS A 13 -22.46 18.42 16.04
C LYS A 13 -21.35 17.47 16.44
N ARG A 14 -20.73 17.72 17.60
CA ARG A 14 -19.60 16.93 18.12
C ARG A 14 -19.95 15.52 18.59
N HIS A 15 -21.22 15.22 18.82
CA HIS A 15 -21.70 13.90 19.28
C HIS A 15 -22.60 13.29 18.22
N THR A 16 -22.05 12.94 17.08
CA THR A 16 -22.78 12.29 16.00
C THR A 16 -22.37 10.83 15.92
N GLN A 17 -23.36 9.97 15.83
CA GLN A 17 -23.15 8.57 15.49
C GLN A 17 -23.19 8.43 13.96
N PHE A 18 -22.13 7.87 13.40
CA PHE A 18 -22.13 7.50 12.00
C PHE A 18 -22.78 6.15 11.81
N ARG A 19 -23.81 6.09 10.96
CA ARG A 19 -24.57 4.89 10.69
C ARG A 19 -24.44 4.48 9.23
N LYS A 20 -24.39 3.16 9.02
CA LYS A 20 -24.47 2.55 7.70
C LYS A 20 -25.86 2.74 7.11
N PRO A 21 -26.05 2.50 5.80
CA PRO A 21 -27.35 2.57 5.15
C PRO A 21 -28.43 1.67 5.78
N ASP A 22 -28.02 0.56 6.38
CA ASP A 22 -28.92 -0.37 7.09
C ASP A 22 -29.28 0.08 8.51
N GLY A 23 -28.80 1.24 8.95
CA GLY A 23 -29.02 1.81 10.28
C GLY A 23 -28.09 1.29 11.37
N SER A 24 -27.23 0.31 11.11
CA SER A 24 -26.22 -0.17 12.05
C SER A 24 -25.07 0.84 12.18
N LEU A 25 -24.28 0.72 13.26
CA LEU A 25 -23.12 1.57 13.47
C LEU A 25 -21.91 1.07 12.66
N TYR A 26 -21.10 1.99 12.17
CA TYR A 26 -19.75 1.67 11.73
C TYR A 26 -18.87 1.23 12.90
N SER A 27 -17.86 0.42 12.63
CA SER A 27 -16.86 0.05 13.63
C SER A 27 -15.82 1.17 13.75
N GLU A 28 -15.66 1.71 14.95
CA GLU A 28 -14.68 2.77 15.21
C GLU A 28 -13.29 2.20 15.49
N GLN A 29 -12.28 2.89 15.03
CA GLN A 29 -10.89 2.64 15.37
C GLN A 29 -10.18 3.97 15.63
N LEU A 30 -9.49 4.07 16.77
CA LEU A 30 -8.51 5.11 16.98
C LEU A 30 -7.21 4.70 16.30
N PHE A 31 -6.76 5.49 15.34
CA PHE A 31 -5.50 5.29 14.65
C PHE A 31 -4.56 6.47 14.94
N SER A 32 -3.36 6.17 15.41
CA SER A 32 -2.37 7.19 15.73
C SER A 32 -0.96 6.72 15.38
N THR A 33 -0.04 7.67 15.27
CA THR A 33 1.36 7.40 14.96
C THR A 33 2.14 6.90 16.17
N GLU A 34 1.74 7.32 17.39
CA GLU A 34 2.44 7.00 18.65
C GLU A 34 1.44 6.65 19.78
N GLY A 35 0.81 5.50 19.70
CA GLY A 35 -0.16 5.05 20.71
C GLY A 35 -1.31 6.04 20.92
N PHE A 36 -1.46 6.61 22.11
CA PHE A 36 -2.47 7.63 22.42
C PHE A 36 -1.92 9.06 22.38
N SER A 37 -0.72 9.23 21.87
CA SER A 37 -0.05 10.53 21.77
C SER A 37 0.09 10.94 20.32
N ASN A 38 0.46 12.22 20.11
CA ASN A 38 0.71 12.80 18.81
C ASN A 38 -0.55 12.89 17.91
N ASP A 39 -0.38 12.89 16.59
CA ASP A 39 -1.49 13.01 15.66
C ASP A 39 -2.30 11.70 15.62
N TYR A 40 -3.61 11.83 15.65
CA TYR A 40 -4.51 10.69 15.59
C TYR A 40 -5.75 10.98 14.74
N SER A 41 -6.36 9.91 14.27
CA SER A 41 -7.61 9.93 13.52
C SER A 41 -8.59 8.90 14.07
N LEU A 42 -9.88 9.19 13.98
CA LEU A 42 -10.93 8.22 14.18
C LEU A 42 -11.35 7.69 12.81
N LEU A 43 -11.20 6.40 12.63
CA LEU A 43 -11.59 5.69 11.42
C LEU A 43 -12.90 4.96 11.65
N TYR A 44 -13.79 4.99 10.65
CA TYR A 44 -15.09 4.33 10.65
C TYR A 44 -15.12 3.27 9.57
N HIS A 45 -15.08 2.00 9.98
CA HIS A 45 -14.98 0.87 9.08
C HIS A 45 -16.33 0.22 8.83
N CYS A 46 -16.57 -0.20 7.58
CA CYS A 46 -17.72 -1.03 7.22
C CYS A 46 -17.68 -2.39 7.91
N HIS A 47 -16.49 -2.92 8.13
CA HIS A 47 -16.22 -4.17 8.85
C HIS A 47 -15.26 -3.90 10.01
N PRO A 48 -15.35 -4.67 11.12
CA PRO A 48 -14.38 -4.51 12.22
C PRO A 48 -12.94 -4.67 11.73
N PRO A 49 -12.05 -3.70 12.02
CA PRO A 49 -10.69 -3.69 11.46
C PRO A 49 -9.80 -4.83 11.99
N THR A 50 -10.17 -5.41 13.14
CA THR A 50 -9.46 -6.54 13.77
C THR A 50 -10.00 -7.90 13.34
N ARG A 51 -11.01 -7.95 12.46
CA ARG A 51 -11.63 -9.20 12.02
C ARG A 51 -10.85 -9.79 10.83
N ILE A 52 -9.75 -10.45 11.14
CA ILE A 52 -9.01 -11.26 10.16
C ILE A 52 -9.73 -12.60 10.03
N ILE A 53 -10.07 -13.00 8.81
CA ILE A 53 -10.76 -14.28 8.53
C ILE A 53 -9.73 -15.39 8.34
N ALA A 54 -8.66 -15.11 7.60
CA ALA A 54 -7.56 -16.02 7.34
C ALA A 54 -6.29 -15.24 7.03
N THR A 55 -5.15 -15.87 7.25
CA THR A 55 -3.84 -15.40 6.79
C THR A 55 -3.18 -16.54 6.02
N ASP A 56 -2.62 -16.22 4.88
CA ASP A 56 -1.76 -17.15 4.13
C ASP A 56 -0.33 -17.11 4.68
N GLU A 57 0.53 -17.97 4.13
CA GLU A 57 1.95 -17.99 4.48
C GLU A 57 2.60 -16.64 4.15
N PRO A 58 3.58 -16.20 4.97
CA PRO A 58 4.30 -14.97 4.71
C PRO A 58 5.02 -15.00 3.36
N VAL A 59 4.94 -13.90 2.62
CA VAL A 59 5.70 -13.75 1.38
C VAL A 59 7.16 -13.46 1.72
N SER A 60 8.08 -14.28 1.21
CA SER A 60 9.51 -13.99 1.38
C SER A 60 9.89 -12.79 0.52
N VAL A 61 10.43 -11.76 1.17
CA VAL A 61 10.98 -10.56 0.53
C VAL A 61 12.52 -10.52 0.63
N ALA A 62 13.13 -11.63 1.04
CA ALA A 62 14.58 -11.72 1.15
C ALA A 62 15.24 -11.55 -0.22
N PRO A 63 16.11 -10.56 -0.41
CA PRO A 63 16.75 -10.34 -1.69
C PRO A 63 17.86 -11.36 -1.95
N GLU A 64 18.01 -11.73 -3.21
CA GLU A 64 19.18 -12.47 -3.66
C GLU A 64 20.36 -11.49 -3.80
N ILE A 65 21.41 -11.73 -3.03
CA ILE A 65 22.61 -10.90 -3.07
C ILE A 65 23.55 -11.40 -4.17
N ALA A 66 23.98 -10.52 -5.09
CA ALA A 66 24.94 -10.88 -6.11
C ALA A 66 26.26 -11.37 -5.49
N GLU A 67 26.85 -12.40 -6.08
CA GLU A 67 28.14 -12.97 -5.63
C GLU A 67 29.26 -11.91 -5.63
N GLU A 68 29.23 -11.02 -6.64
CA GLU A 68 30.19 -9.95 -6.78
C GLU A 68 29.83 -8.77 -5.86
N ARG A 69 30.54 -8.64 -4.76
CA ARG A 69 30.30 -7.62 -3.72
C ARG A 69 30.97 -6.27 -3.95
N MET A 70 31.67 -6.08 -5.07
CA MET A 70 32.35 -4.81 -5.35
C MET A 70 31.38 -3.74 -5.78
N LEU A 71 31.50 -2.55 -5.18
CA LEU A 71 30.80 -1.36 -5.64
C LEU A 71 31.30 -0.96 -7.02
N LYS A 72 30.42 -0.98 -8.01
CA LYS A 72 30.67 -0.60 -9.40
C LYS A 72 29.58 0.33 -9.90
N HIS A 73 29.93 1.16 -10.86
CA HIS A 73 28.91 1.85 -11.64
C HIS A 73 28.08 0.83 -12.42
N ARG A 74 26.76 0.89 -12.26
CA ARG A 74 25.81 -0.01 -12.93
C ARG A 74 24.68 0.81 -13.53
N CYS A 75 24.23 0.41 -14.70
CA CYS A 75 23.02 0.88 -15.32
C CYS A 75 22.11 -0.32 -15.55
N PHE A 76 20.87 -0.24 -15.06
CA PHE A 76 19.88 -1.28 -15.23
C PHE A 76 18.81 -0.83 -16.22
N GLU A 77 18.51 -1.68 -17.18
CA GLU A 77 17.38 -1.47 -18.09
C GLU A 77 16.09 -1.92 -17.42
N GLY A 78 15.50 -1.04 -16.58
CA GLY A 78 14.34 -1.38 -15.75
C GLY A 78 13.12 -1.85 -16.55
N PHE A 79 12.96 -1.43 -17.79
CA PHE A 79 11.89 -1.89 -18.67
C PHE A 79 12.09 -3.32 -19.19
N SER A 80 13.27 -3.90 -19.04
CA SER A 80 13.57 -5.27 -19.47
C SER A 80 13.12 -6.33 -18.47
N ILE A 81 12.60 -5.95 -17.29
CA ILE A 81 12.03 -6.94 -16.37
C ILE A 81 10.83 -7.62 -17.01
N ALA A 82 10.76 -8.94 -16.87
CA ALA A 82 9.66 -9.73 -17.39
C ALA A 82 8.37 -9.40 -16.63
N PRO A 83 7.27 -9.14 -17.35
CA PRO A 83 5.97 -9.04 -16.71
C PRO A 83 5.59 -10.35 -16.02
N ALA A 84 4.87 -10.23 -14.90
CA ALA A 84 4.34 -11.39 -14.19
C ALA A 84 2.87 -11.12 -13.80
N THR A 85 2.25 -12.04 -13.07
CA THR A 85 0.81 -11.98 -12.79
C THR A 85 0.44 -10.72 -12.03
N ASP A 86 0.58 -10.70 -10.74
CA ASP A 86 0.15 -9.56 -9.93
C ASP A 86 1.33 -8.74 -9.36
N TYR A 87 0.99 -7.76 -8.54
CA TYR A 87 1.96 -6.85 -7.92
C TYR A 87 3.04 -7.56 -7.12
N LEU A 88 2.69 -8.56 -6.30
CA LEU A 88 3.66 -9.25 -5.46
C LEU A 88 4.55 -10.20 -6.28
N ALA A 89 3.96 -10.94 -7.21
CA ALA A 89 4.66 -11.88 -8.07
C ALA A 89 5.60 -11.19 -9.08
N SER A 90 5.30 -9.93 -9.45
CA SER A 90 6.08 -9.16 -10.42
C SER A 90 7.25 -8.37 -9.80
N ARG A 91 7.40 -8.38 -8.50
CA ARG A 91 8.44 -7.60 -7.78
C ARG A 91 9.84 -8.21 -7.99
N VAL A 92 10.76 -7.38 -8.46
CA VAL A 92 12.17 -7.74 -8.67
C VAL A 92 13.04 -6.75 -7.89
N PRO A 93 13.62 -7.13 -6.74
CA PRO A 93 14.60 -6.31 -6.03
C PRO A 93 15.85 -6.13 -6.90
N VAL A 94 16.24 -4.89 -7.16
CA VAL A 94 17.40 -4.56 -8.02
C VAL A 94 18.56 -3.97 -7.25
N LEU A 95 18.29 -3.23 -6.18
CA LEU A 95 19.30 -2.70 -5.27
C LEU A 95 18.79 -2.85 -3.84
N VAL A 96 19.66 -3.30 -2.96
CA VAL A 96 19.32 -3.50 -1.56
C VAL A 96 20.46 -3.11 -0.63
N ASN A 97 20.10 -2.59 0.52
CA ASN A 97 20.99 -2.43 1.66
C ASN A 97 20.20 -2.68 2.96
N ASN A 98 20.79 -2.38 4.11
CA ASN A 98 20.13 -2.60 5.40
C ASN A 98 18.97 -1.64 5.69
N ASP A 99 18.89 -0.53 4.96
CA ASP A 99 17.95 0.56 5.23
C ASP A 99 16.82 0.63 4.20
N CYS A 100 17.09 0.27 2.94
CA CYS A 100 16.08 0.31 1.90
C CYS A 100 16.33 -0.69 0.76
N HIS A 101 15.25 -1.05 0.08
CA HIS A 101 15.26 -1.83 -1.14
C HIS A 101 14.72 -1.00 -2.30
N ILE A 102 15.36 -1.06 -3.45
CA ILE A 102 14.80 -0.57 -4.70
C ILE A 102 14.30 -1.77 -5.49
N VAL A 103 13.03 -1.75 -5.81
CA VAL A 103 12.32 -2.85 -6.45
C VAL A 103 11.63 -2.34 -7.70
N LEU A 104 11.70 -3.11 -8.77
CA LEU A 104 10.91 -2.88 -9.98
C LEU A 104 9.77 -3.91 -10.02
N ALA A 105 8.62 -3.51 -10.58
CA ALA A 105 7.50 -4.43 -10.79
C ALA A 105 6.81 -4.15 -12.12
N ALA A 106 6.34 -5.25 -12.75
CA ALA A 106 5.61 -5.22 -14.01
C ALA A 106 4.38 -6.13 -13.95
N PRO A 107 3.37 -5.78 -13.11
CA PRO A 107 2.17 -6.60 -12.96
C PRO A 107 1.28 -6.51 -14.20
N GLN A 108 0.73 -7.66 -14.63
CA GLN A 108 -0.25 -7.76 -15.72
C GLN A 108 -1.68 -7.90 -15.20
N GLU A 109 -1.83 -8.28 -13.94
CA GLU A 109 -3.12 -8.55 -13.31
C GLU A 109 -3.24 -7.79 -11.99
N SER A 110 -4.48 -7.53 -11.61
CA SER A 110 -4.81 -7.01 -10.28
C SER A 110 -4.63 -8.07 -9.21
N MET A 111 -4.36 -7.65 -7.98
CA MET A 111 -4.38 -8.54 -6.82
C MET A 111 -5.81 -9.04 -6.60
N GLN A 112 -6.02 -10.35 -6.65
CA GLN A 112 -7.36 -10.95 -6.55
C GLN A 112 -7.43 -11.96 -5.40
N GLY A 113 -8.50 -11.85 -4.61
CA GLY A 113 -8.79 -12.81 -3.54
C GLY A 113 -8.01 -12.62 -2.25
N TYR A 114 -7.10 -11.65 -2.19
CA TYR A 114 -6.30 -11.36 -1.01
C TYR A 114 -5.96 -9.88 -0.88
N PHE A 115 -5.57 -9.50 0.33
CA PHE A 115 -4.93 -8.23 0.65
C PHE A 115 -3.51 -8.49 1.12
N PHE A 116 -2.64 -7.53 0.92
CA PHE A 116 -1.26 -7.59 1.40
C PHE A 116 -1.03 -6.55 2.51
N LYS A 117 -0.12 -6.89 3.40
CA LYS A 117 0.38 -5.98 4.43
C LYS A 117 1.89 -6.12 4.52
N ASN A 118 2.62 -5.04 4.20
CA ASN A 118 4.03 -4.94 4.53
C ASN A 118 4.14 -4.56 6.02
N ALA A 119 4.67 -5.45 6.84
CA ALA A 119 4.86 -5.21 8.27
C ALA A 119 6.28 -4.72 8.61
N ASP A 120 7.19 -4.75 7.64
CA ASP A 120 8.61 -4.46 7.87
C ASP A 120 8.99 -3.03 7.49
N ALA A 121 8.40 -2.49 6.41
CA ALA A 121 8.78 -1.18 5.88
C ALA A 121 7.60 -0.38 5.32
N ASP A 122 7.79 0.92 5.18
CA ASP A 122 6.97 1.77 4.33
C ASP A 122 7.25 1.46 2.86
N GLU A 123 6.31 1.71 1.97
CA GLU A 123 6.49 1.56 0.54
C GLU A 123 6.19 2.88 -0.18
N VAL A 124 7.11 3.32 -1.02
CA VAL A 124 6.89 4.44 -1.93
C VAL A 124 6.87 3.88 -3.34
N ILE A 125 5.69 3.89 -3.97
CA ILE A 125 5.46 3.29 -5.28
C ILE A 125 5.29 4.42 -6.31
N PHE A 126 6.24 4.57 -7.22
CA PHE A 126 6.10 5.45 -8.37
C PHE A 126 5.46 4.71 -9.53
N VAL A 127 4.39 5.27 -10.08
CA VAL A 127 3.67 4.72 -11.22
C VAL A 127 4.32 5.23 -12.51
N HIS A 128 5.20 4.43 -13.09
CA HIS A 128 5.89 4.78 -14.34
C HIS A 128 5.05 4.49 -15.58
N GLU A 129 4.25 3.45 -15.56
CA GLU A 129 3.22 3.11 -16.56
C GLU A 129 2.03 2.49 -15.86
N GLY A 130 0.83 2.74 -16.40
CA GLY A 130 -0.43 2.18 -15.93
C GLY A 130 -1.25 3.15 -15.09
N SER A 131 -2.38 2.63 -14.64
CA SER A 131 -3.33 3.33 -13.77
C SER A 131 -4.18 2.31 -13.02
N GLY A 132 -4.89 2.75 -11.99
CA GLY A 132 -5.74 1.86 -11.23
C GLY A 132 -6.27 2.49 -9.95
N VAL A 133 -6.58 1.63 -8.98
CA VAL A 133 -7.05 2.01 -7.66
C VAL A 133 -6.28 1.24 -6.60
N LEU A 134 -5.70 1.95 -5.65
CA LEU A 134 -5.14 1.38 -4.43
C LEU A 134 -6.26 1.33 -3.38
N HIS A 135 -6.75 0.14 -3.07
CA HIS A 135 -7.72 -0.09 -2.00
C HIS A 135 -7.00 -0.30 -0.68
N THR A 136 -7.27 0.53 0.30
CA THR A 136 -6.65 0.45 1.62
C THR A 136 -7.69 0.37 2.72
N MET A 137 -7.24 0.05 3.93
CA MET A 137 -8.09 0.15 5.13
C MET A 137 -8.55 1.59 5.43
N TYR A 138 -7.96 2.61 4.78
CA TYR A 138 -8.31 4.03 4.94
C TYR A 138 -9.23 4.54 3.83
N GLY A 139 -9.46 3.77 2.77
CA GLY A 139 -10.26 4.13 1.61
C GLY A 139 -9.56 3.80 0.30
N GLU A 140 -10.10 4.33 -0.77
CA GLU A 140 -9.67 4.09 -2.13
C GLU A 140 -8.90 5.30 -2.67
N LEU A 141 -7.75 5.04 -3.28
CA LEU A 141 -6.91 6.04 -3.92
C LEU A 141 -6.76 5.70 -5.40
N PRO A 142 -7.45 6.39 -6.31
CA PRO A 142 -7.18 6.26 -7.73
C PRO A 142 -5.78 6.80 -8.05
N PHE A 143 -5.08 6.14 -8.97
CA PHE A 143 -3.74 6.53 -9.40
C PHE A 143 -3.57 6.41 -10.91
N ALA A 144 -2.63 7.17 -11.45
CA ALA A 144 -2.26 7.18 -12.85
C ALA A 144 -0.74 7.37 -13.01
N TYR A 145 -0.29 7.35 -14.27
CA TYR A 145 1.09 7.66 -14.62
C TYR A 145 1.60 8.93 -13.93
N GLY A 146 2.77 8.83 -13.31
CA GLY A 146 3.44 9.95 -12.65
C GLY A 146 3.11 10.11 -11.16
N ASP A 147 2.15 9.35 -10.64
CA ASP A 147 1.80 9.41 -9.23
C ASP A 147 2.78 8.67 -8.33
N TYR A 148 2.93 9.16 -7.11
CA TYR A 148 3.62 8.49 -6.02
C TYR A 148 2.58 8.04 -4.99
N LEU A 149 2.51 6.74 -4.74
CA LEU A 149 1.71 6.16 -3.68
C LEU A 149 2.61 5.90 -2.47
N VAL A 150 2.32 6.53 -1.36
CA VAL A 150 3.03 6.28 -0.10
C VAL A 150 2.17 5.41 0.78
N VAL A 151 2.61 4.19 1.01
CA VAL A 151 1.91 3.18 1.81
C VAL A 151 2.68 2.96 3.10
N PRO A 152 2.22 3.51 4.23
CA PRO A 152 2.87 3.30 5.51
C PRO A 152 2.86 1.84 5.94
N ARG A 153 3.93 1.43 6.61
CA ARG A 153 4.08 0.10 7.22
C ARG A 153 2.83 -0.30 8.01
N GLY A 154 2.40 -1.53 7.82
CA GLY A 154 1.22 -2.07 8.48
C GLY A 154 -0.11 -1.74 7.82
N THR A 155 -0.11 -0.95 6.75
CA THR A 155 -1.32 -0.71 5.95
C THR A 155 -1.74 -1.97 5.22
N ILE A 156 -3.00 -2.35 5.36
CA ILE A 156 -3.59 -3.45 4.60
C ILE A 156 -4.13 -2.86 3.30
N TYR A 157 -3.69 -3.41 2.17
CA TYR A 157 -4.08 -2.92 0.85
C TYR A 157 -4.14 -4.01 -0.23
N ARG A 158 -4.78 -3.68 -1.33
CA ARG A 158 -4.67 -4.38 -2.61
C ARG A 158 -4.61 -3.36 -3.73
N ILE A 159 -4.00 -3.73 -4.84
CA ILE A 159 -3.93 -2.90 -6.05
C ILE A 159 -4.81 -3.51 -7.13
N GLU A 160 -5.68 -2.68 -7.69
CA GLU A 160 -6.49 -2.99 -8.85
C GLU A 160 -6.00 -2.16 -10.02
N PHE A 161 -5.50 -2.82 -11.08
CA PHE A 161 -4.99 -2.15 -12.27
C PHE A 161 -6.08 -2.04 -13.34
N ALA A 162 -6.08 -0.93 -14.08
CA ALA A 162 -7.03 -0.71 -15.18
C ALA A 162 -6.70 -1.51 -16.44
N GLY A 163 -5.46 -1.99 -16.57
CA GLY A 163 -4.99 -2.76 -17.73
C GLY A 163 -3.74 -3.57 -17.43
N PRO A 164 -3.23 -4.34 -18.40
CA PRO A 164 -2.10 -5.24 -18.17
C PRO A 164 -0.72 -4.57 -18.28
N ASP A 165 -0.65 -3.36 -18.83
CA ASP A 165 0.61 -2.67 -19.09
C ASP A 165 0.95 -1.74 -17.91
N ASN A 166 1.66 -2.29 -16.94
CA ASN A 166 2.04 -1.55 -15.74
C ASN A 166 3.55 -1.65 -15.49
N ARG A 167 4.15 -0.53 -15.06
CA ARG A 167 5.55 -0.45 -14.65
C ARG A 167 5.64 0.39 -13.39
N LEU A 168 6.17 -0.19 -12.34
CA LEU A 168 6.29 0.44 -11.03
C LEU A 168 7.74 0.45 -10.58
N PHE A 169 8.13 1.58 -9.97
CA PHE A 169 9.40 1.71 -9.24
C PHE A 169 9.06 1.87 -7.76
N ILE A 170 9.64 1.04 -6.92
CA ILE A 170 9.27 0.91 -5.51
C ILE A 170 10.51 1.07 -4.64
N VAL A 171 10.37 1.86 -3.61
CA VAL A 171 11.36 2.03 -2.56
C VAL A 171 10.76 1.65 -1.22
#